data_998003b8214ba9eb9c42a2ffb25b3b63
#
_entry.id   998003b8214ba9eb9c42a2ffb25b3b63
#
_cell.length_a   1.000
_cell.length_b   1.000
_cell.length_c   1.000
_cell.angle_alpha   90.00
_cell.angle_beta   90.00
_cell.angle_gamma   90.00
#
_symmetry.space_group_name_H-M   'P 1'
#
loop_
_entity.id
_entity.type
_entity.pdbx_description
1 polymer ?
#
loop_
_entity_poly.entity_id
_entity_poly.type
_entity_poly.pdbx_seq_one_letter_code
_entity_poly.pdbx_strand_id
1 'polypeptide(L)'
;MKRKYIFLWCASFLAAGIFFASFFEFSLFGGGLFLFLSLMGILSGRVFGKTGAVWVCGALFLCAAGAVRMEMAEEIWRQQSQYIVGSEGTFCGIVAEEPLVDKGEDGYARYLIDLRKIRYADGEEKSISGTVYLYDFAVENKYPVGTALEAEGKLRPLRLYKNPGKIDLEKRYESGHLLGRIYSKENSR
;
A
#
# COMPACT_ATOMS: atom_id res chain seq x y z
N MET A 1 -9.28 1.85 -36.66
CA MET A 1 -9.86 1.92 -35.28
C MET A 1 -9.88 3.37 -34.81
N LYS A 2 -11.02 3.91 -34.30
CA LYS A 2 -11.10 5.32 -33.84
C LYS A 2 -10.19 5.48 -32.60
N ARG A 3 -9.44 6.61 -32.45
CA ARG A 3 -8.46 6.86 -31.40
C ARG A 3 -8.95 6.54 -29.98
N LYS A 4 -10.24 6.81 -29.68
CA LYS A 4 -10.84 6.54 -28.36
C LYS A 4 -10.95 5.05 -28.02
N TYR A 5 -11.09 4.16 -29.01
CA TYR A 5 -11.10 2.71 -28.76
C TYR A 5 -9.70 2.15 -28.48
N ILE A 6 -8.67 2.75 -29.05
CA ILE A 6 -7.28 2.37 -28.74
C ILE A 6 -6.96 2.65 -27.29
N PHE A 7 -7.35 3.84 -26.79
CA PHE A 7 -7.12 4.20 -25.39
C PHE A 7 -7.86 3.24 -24.43
N LEU A 8 -9.13 2.96 -24.68
CA LEU A 8 -9.91 2.03 -23.89
C LEU A 8 -9.30 0.63 -23.89
N TRP A 9 -8.84 0.16 -25.04
CA TRP A 9 -8.16 -1.12 -25.19
C TRP A 9 -6.87 -1.17 -24.36
N CYS A 10 -6.00 -0.15 -24.44
CA CYS A 10 -4.78 -0.07 -23.65
C CYS A 10 -5.07 -0.06 -22.15
N ALA A 11 -6.04 0.75 -21.71
CA ALA A 11 -6.43 0.84 -20.31
C ALA A 11 -6.96 -0.50 -19.78
N SER A 12 -7.76 -1.22 -20.57
CA SER A 12 -8.31 -2.52 -20.17
C SER A 12 -7.24 -3.58 -19.97
N PHE A 13 -6.23 -3.66 -20.85
CA PHE A 13 -5.15 -4.64 -20.68
C PHE A 13 -4.21 -4.28 -19.53
N LEU A 14 -3.94 -3.01 -19.31
CA LEU A 14 -3.15 -2.57 -18.16
C LEU A 14 -3.88 -2.89 -16.84
N ALA A 15 -5.19 -2.62 -16.76
CA ALA A 15 -6.01 -2.96 -15.62
C ALA A 15 -6.09 -4.48 -15.40
N ALA A 16 -6.20 -5.27 -16.48
CA ALA A 16 -6.16 -6.72 -16.40
C ALA A 16 -4.82 -7.22 -15.81
N GLY A 17 -3.69 -6.62 -16.19
CA GLY A 17 -2.38 -6.94 -15.64
C GLY A 17 -2.30 -6.70 -14.13
N ILE A 18 -2.78 -5.55 -13.66
CA ILE A 18 -2.86 -5.23 -12.24
C ILE A 18 -3.76 -6.24 -11.51
N PHE A 19 -4.93 -6.55 -12.08
CA PHE A 19 -5.86 -7.52 -11.51
C PHE A 19 -5.24 -8.91 -11.37
N PHE A 20 -4.57 -9.42 -12.40
CA PHE A 20 -3.88 -10.71 -12.33
C PHE A 20 -2.75 -10.70 -11.30
N ALA A 21 -1.96 -9.63 -11.21
CA ALA A 21 -0.88 -9.52 -10.23
C ALA A 21 -1.40 -9.56 -8.78
N SER A 22 -2.61 -9.07 -8.52
CA SER A 22 -3.20 -9.13 -7.18
C SER A 22 -3.55 -10.55 -6.70
N PHE A 23 -3.66 -11.52 -7.61
CA PHE A 23 -3.94 -12.93 -7.27
C PHE A 23 -2.71 -13.83 -7.30
N PHE A 24 -1.69 -13.45 -8.08
CA PHE A 24 -0.50 -14.26 -8.29
C PHE A 24 0.72 -13.46 -7.84
N GLU A 25 1.55 -14.07 -7.01
CA GLU A 25 2.85 -13.48 -6.64
C GLU A 25 3.78 -13.51 -7.86
N PHE A 26 3.88 -12.37 -8.55
CA PHE A 26 4.80 -12.20 -9.66
C PHE A 26 6.17 -11.76 -9.13
N SER A 27 7.23 -12.45 -9.54
CA SER A 27 8.58 -11.94 -9.33
C SER A 27 8.86 -10.77 -10.28
N LEU A 28 9.45 -9.68 -9.78
CA LEU A 28 9.90 -8.55 -10.62
C LEU A 28 10.78 -9.01 -11.79
N PHE A 29 11.63 -10.02 -11.56
CA PHE A 29 12.46 -10.62 -12.62
C PHE A 29 11.60 -11.30 -13.70
N GLY A 30 10.61 -12.10 -13.29
CA GLY A 30 9.67 -12.74 -14.21
C GLY A 30 8.85 -11.75 -15.02
N GLY A 31 8.36 -10.70 -14.37
CA GLY A 31 7.63 -9.59 -15.01
C GLY A 31 8.50 -8.85 -16.04
N GLY A 32 9.75 -8.54 -15.68
CA GLY A 32 10.72 -7.90 -16.57
C GLY A 32 11.05 -8.75 -17.81
N LEU A 33 11.26 -10.06 -17.63
CA LEU A 33 11.48 -10.99 -18.73
C LEU A 33 10.26 -11.04 -19.66
N PHE A 34 9.05 -11.07 -19.13
CA PHE A 34 7.81 -11.09 -19.91
C PHE A 34 7.61 -9.79 -20.70
N LEU A 35 7.94 -8.64 -20.13
CA LEU A 35 7.98 -7.35 -20.83
C LEU A 35 8.96 -7.37 -22.01
N PHE A 36 10.17 -7.87 -21.78
CA PHE A 36 11.19 -7.98 -22.82
C PHE A 36 10.75 -8.88 -23.97
N LEU A 37 10.22 -10.07 -23.69
CA LEU A 37 9.73 -11.00 -24.70
C LEU A 37 8.56 -10.41 -25.50
N SER A 38 7.64 -9.70 -24.85
CA SER A 38 6.52 -9.05 -25.49
C SER A 38 6.98 -7.93 -26.44
N LEU A 39 7.98 -7.15 -26.02
CA LEU A 39 8.59 -6.12 -26.84
C LEU A 39 9.27 -6.71 -28.10
N MET A 40 10.03 -7.78 -27.92
CA MET A 40 10.66 -8.53 -29.03
C MET A 40 9.61 -9.08 -30.01
N GLY A 41 8.47 -9.55 -29.49
CA GLY A 41 7.33 -9.99 -30.32
C GLY A 41 6.71 -8.86 -31.14
N ILE A 42 6.60 -7.66 -30.57
CA ILE A 42 6.10 -6.47 -31.28
C ILE A 42 7.06 -6.11 -32.43
N LEU A 43 8.37 -6.06 -32.14
CA LEU A 43 9.38 -5.72 -33.16
C LEU A 43 9.42 -6.74 -34.29
N SER A 44 9.44 -8.04 -33.96
CA SER A 44 9.39 -9.13 -34.94
C SER A 44 8.12 -9.08 -35.79
N GLY A 45 6.96 -8.89 -35.17
CA GLY A 45 5.69 -8.78 -35.86
C GLY A 45 5.65 -7.62 -36.87
N ARG A 46 6.30 -6.49 -36.53
CA ARG A 46 6.46 -5.35 -37.47
C ARG A 46 7.38 -5.68 -38.64
N VAL A 47 8.53 -6.31 -38.38
CA VAL A 47 9.49 -6.68 -39.43
C VAL A 47 8.88 -7.67 -40.41
N PHE A 48 8.14 -8.66 -39.92
CA PHE A 48 7.49 -9.68 -40.75
C PHE A 48 6.09 -9.28 -41.27
N GLY A 49 5.63 -8.05 -41.06
CA GLY A 49 4.35 -7.54 -41.54
C GLY A 49 3.11 -8.22 -40.89
N LYS A 50 3.28 -8.91 -39.76
CA LYS A 50 2.20 -9.64 -39.07
C LYS A 50 1.47 -8.73 -38.09
N THR A 51 0.53 -7.92 -38.56
CA THR A 51 -0.23 -6.96 -37.75
C THR A 51 -0.97 -7.60 -36.57
N GLY A 52 -1.52 -8.80 -36.75
CA GLY A 52 -2.19 -9.55 -35.65
C GLY A 52 -1.24 -9.86 -34.50
N ALA A 53 -0.02 -10.30 -34.80
CA ALA A 53 0.99 -10.58 -33.80
C ALA A 53 1.39 -9.31 -33.01
N VAL A 54 1.49 -8.17 -33.67
CA VAL A 54 1.79 -6.88 -33.02
C VAL A 54 0.70 -6.51 -31.99
N TRP A 55 -0.57 -6.71 -32.32
CA TRP A 55 -1.67 -6.42 -31.38
C TRP A 55 -1.67 -7.36 -30.17
N VAL A 56 -1.47 -8.66 -30.38
CA VAL A 56 -1.40 -9.64 -29.28
C VAL A 56 -0.21 -9.35 -28.36
N CYS A 57 0.98 -9.17 -28.93
CA CYS A 57 2.18 -8.84 -28.13
C CYS A 57 2.04 -7.47 -27.44
N GLY A 58 1.35 -6.51 -28.05
CA GLY A 58 1.04 -5.22 -27.42
C GLY A 58 0.12 -5.36 -26.22
N ALA A 59 -0.90 -6.22 -26.31
CA ALA A 59 -1.78 -6.53 -25.19
C ALA A 59 -1.01 -7.19 -24.03
N LEU A 60 -0.19 -8.19 -24.32
CA LEU A 60 0.64 -8.87 -23.34
C LEU A 60 1.66 -7.93 -22.69
N PHE A 61 2.25 -7.01 -23.46
CA PHE A 61 3.14 -5.98 -22.94
C PHE A 61 2.44 -5.08 -21.92
N LEU A 62 1.22 -4.61 -22.23
CA LEU A 62 0.44 -3.78 -21.32
C LEU A 62 0.02 -4.52 -20.04
N CYS A 63 -0.38 -5.80 -20.16
CA CYS A 63 -0.66 -6.63 -19.00
C CYS A 63 0.59 -6.78 -18.11
N ALA A 64 1.74 -7.10 -18.71
CA ALA A 64 3.00 -7.24 -17.95
C ALA A 64 3.42 -5.91 -17.31
N ALA A 65 3.23 -4.78 -18.00
CA ALA A 65 3.53 -3.46 -17.44
C ALA A 65 2.65 -3.13 -16.22
N GLY A 66 1.36 -3.50 -16.27
CA GLY A 66 0.45 -3.36 -15.15
C GLY A 66 0.87 -4.20 -13.95
N ALA A 67 1.24 -5.46 -14.17
CA ALA A 67 1.71 -6.36 -13.12
C ALA A 67 3.02 -5.87 -12.48
N VAL A 68 4.01 -5.50 -13.28
CA VAL A 68 5.30 -4.99 -12.78
C VAL A 68 5.11 -3.70 -11.99
N ARG A 69 4.22 -2.80 -12.45
CA ARG A 69 3.93 -1.57 -11.71
C ARG A 69 3.37 -1.85 -10.31
N MET A 70 2.47 -2.84 -10.20
CA MET A 70 1.90 -3.24 -8.91
C MET A 70 2.96 -3.79 -7.98
N GLU A 71 3.76 -4.75 -8.45
CA GLU A 71 4.88 -5.32 -7.67
C GLU A 71 5.89 -4.26 -7.21
N MET A 72 6.24 -3.31 -8.09
CA MET A 72 7.13 -2.21 -7.71
C MET A 72 6.51 -1.33 -6.61
N ALA A 73 5.22 -1.05 -6.69
CA ALA A 73 4.54 -0.25 -5.68
C ALA A 73 4.50 -0.98 -4.32
N GLU A 74 4.24 -2.29 -4.32
CA GLU A 74 4.25 -3.13 -3.11
C GLU A 74 5.66 -3.24 -2.51
N GLU A 75 6.69 -3.41 -3.35
CA GLU A 75 8.07 -3.50 -2.87
C GLU A 75 8.55 -2.18 -2.25
N ILE A 76 8.25 -1.02 -2.89
CA ILE A 76 8.57 0.30 -2.33
C ILE A 76 7.87 0.47 -0.99
N TRP A 77 6.58 0.10 -0.90
CA TRP A 77 5.83 0.18 0.35
C TRP A 77 6.42 -0.74 1.43
N ARG A 78 6.78 -1.98 1.08
CA ARG A 78 7.40 -2.95 2.00
C ARG A 78 8.73 -2.45 2.56
N GLN A 79 9.60 -1.90 1.70
CA GLN A 79 10.87 -1.31 2.14
C GLN A 79 10.65 -0.11 3.05
N GLN A 80 9.71 0.77 2.72
CA GLN A 80 9.36 1.92 3.54
C GLN A 80 8.80 1.48 4.90
N SER A 81 7.91 0.49 4.93
CA SER A 81 7.32 -0.03 6.16
C SER A 81 8.36 -0.68 7.07
N GLN A 82 9.27 -1.49 6.53
CA GLN A 82 10.35 -2.13 7.31
C GLN A 82 11.28 -1.11 7.96
N TYR A 83 11.55 -0.01 7.27
CA TYR A 83 12.41 1.05 7.81
C TYR A 83 11.76 1.81 8.97
N ILE A 84 10.44 1.97 8.94
CA ILE A 84 9.69 2.80 9.90
C ILE A 84 9.22 1.99 11.11
N VAL A 85 8.89 0.70 10.92
CA VAL A 85 8.46 -0.18 12.00
C VAL A 85 9.58 -0.34 13.03
N GLY A 86 9.27 -0.04 14.28
CA GLY A 86 10.23 -0.06 15.39
C GLY A 86 10.83 1.31 15.72
N SER A 87 10.66 2.34 14.87
CA SER A 87 11.11 3.70 15.18
C SER A 87 10.31 4.32 16.32
N GLU A 88 10.95 5.22 17.04
CA GLU A 88 10.38 6.01 18.14
C GLU A 88 10.46 7.50 17.77
N GLY A 89 9.36 8.22 18.00
CA GLY A 89 9.28 9.64 17.67
C GLY A 89 7.86 10.18 17.79
N THR A 90 7.66 11.40 17.29
CA THR A 90 6.35 12.04 17.19
C THR A 90 5.77 11.78 15.80
N PHE A 91 4.67 11.05 15.76
CA PHE A 91 3.95 10.73 14.54
C PHE A 91 2.85 11.76 14.30
N CYS A 92 2.90 12.43 13.15
CA CYS A 92 1.92 13.43 12.77
C CYS A 92 1.05 12.87 11.65
N GLY A 93 -0.27 12.97 11.80
CA GLY A 93 -1.22 12.45 10.84
C GLY A 93 -2.62 13.02 11.01
N ILE A 94 -3.55 12.48 10.26
CA ILE A 94 -4.95 12.90 10.25
C ILE A 94 -5.83 11.70 10.59
N VAL A 95 -6.83 11.89 11.45
CA VAL A 95 -7.80 10.84 11.77
C VAL A 95 -8.60 10.50 10.54
N ALA A 96 -8.49 9.25 10.07
CA ALA A 96 -9.09 8.78 8.82
C ALA A 96 -10.50 8.21 9.01
N GLU A 97 -10.80 7.62 10.17
CA GLU A 97 -12.08 6.98 10.46
C GLU A 97 -12.57 7.33 11.87
N GLU A 98 -13.88 7.13 12.10
CA GLU A 98 -14.44 7.29 13.44
C GLU A 98 -13.75 6.37 14.46
N PRO A 99 -13.37 6.90 15.65
CA PRO A 99 -12.68 6.11 16.64
C PRO A 99 -13.58 4.98 17.19
N LEU A 100 -12.98 3.81 17.32
CA LEU A 100 -13.58 2.72 18.08
C LEU A 100 -13.26 2.92 19.56
N VAL A 101 -14.28 3.16 20.37
CA VAL A 101 -14.14 3.34 21.83
C VAL A 101 -14.51 2.05 22.52
N ASP A 102 -13.56 1.45 23.22
CA ASP A 102 -13.80 0.35 24.14
C ASP A 102 -14.02 0.93 25.54
N LYS A 103 -15.16 0.58 26.16
CA LYS A 103 -15.57 1.06 27.49
C LYS A 103 -15.31 0.03 28.60
N GLY A 104 -14.41 -0.95 28.34
CA GLY A 104 -14.03 -1.93 29.36
C GLY A 104 -13.26 -1.31 30.55
N GLU A 105 -12.83 -2.13 31.53
CA GLU A 105 -12.10 -1.68 32.73
C GLU A 105 -10.83 -0.86 32.38
N ASP A 106 -10.13 -1.22 31.29
CA ASP A 106 -9.00 -0.48 30.73
C ASP A 106 -9.43 0.27 29.46
N GLY A 107 -10.48 1.08 29.53
CA GLY A 107 -11.07 1.75 28.38
C GLY A 107 -10.01 2.46 27.51
N TYR A 108 -10.11 2.26 26.19
CA TYR A 108 -9.25 2.92 25.22
C TYR A 108 -10.05 3.38 23.98
N ALA A 109 -9.54 4.42 23.36
CA ALA A 109 -9.99 4.83 22.04
C ALA A 109 -8.97 4.38 20.98
N ARG A 110 -9.42 3.69 19.93
CA ARG A 110 -8.60 3.29 18.80
C ARG A 110 -8.91 4.15 17.60
N TYR A 111 -7.94 4.91 17.14
CA TYR A 111 -8.01 5.76 15.96
C TYR A 111 -7.27 5.11 14.80
N LEU A 112 -7.82 5.20 13.58
CA LEU A 112 -7.07 4.99 12.36
C LEU A 112 -6.52 6.34 11.91
N ILE A 113 -5.19 6.45 11.82
CA ILE A 113 -4.51 7.70 11.46
C ILE A 113 -3.79 7.51 10.13
N ASP A 114 -4.05 8.42 9.19
CA ASP A 114 -3.30 8.57 7.96
C ASP A 114 -2.04 9.41 8.25
N LEU A 115 -0.88 8.72 8.33
CA LEU A 115 0.39 9.35 8.65
C LEU A 115 0.87 10.25 7.51
N ARG A 116 1.44 11.39 7.87
CA ARG A 116 2.05 12.36 6.95
C ARG A 116 3.55 12.50 7.19
N LYS A 117 3.97 12.51 8.45
CA LYS A 117 5.36 12.64 8.82
C LYS A 117 5.68 12.03 10.19
N ILE A 118 6.94 11.68 10.37
CA ILE A 118 7.53 11.37 11.67
C ILE A 118 8.59 12.42 11.96
N ARG A 119 8.64 12.87 13.22
CA ARG A 119 9.71 13.68 13.80
C ARG A 119 10.47 12.83 14.82
N TYR A 120 11.75 12.61 14.58
CA TYR A 120 12.62 11.88 15.50
C TYR A 120 13.10 12.75 16.64
N ALA A 121 13.65 12.12 17.68
CA ALA A 121 14.15 12.81 18.86
C ALA A 121 15.33 13.77 18.58
N ASP A 122 16.09 13.53 17.51
CA ASP A 122 17.19 14.39 17.03
C ASP A 122 16.69 15.60 16.22
N GLY A 123 15.37 15.72 16.02
CA GLY A 123 14.74 16.78 15.26
C GLY A 123 14.63 16.52 13.76
N GLU A 124 15.13 15.38 13.27
CA GLU A 124 14.93 14.99 11.87
C GLU A 124 13.45 14.75 11.59
N GLU A 125 12.93 15.34 10.51
CA GLU A 125 11.57 15.09 10.01
C GLU A 125 11.62 14.28 8.72
N LYS A 126 10.84 13.20 8.66
CA LYS A 126 10.71 12.36 7.48
C LYS A 126 9.26 12.26 7.05
N SER A 127 9.00 12.47 5.76
CA SER A 127 7.68 12.24 5.16
C SER A 127 7.39 10.75 5.11
N ILE A 128 6.18 10.36 5.51
CA ILE A 128 5.71 8.98 5.54
C ILE A 128 4.34 8.93 4.89
N SER A 129 4.06 7.83 4.21
CA SER A 129 2.72 7.52 3.70
C SER A 129 2.29 6.16 4.21
N GLY A 130 1.13 6.09 4.82
CA GLY A 130 0.54 4.87 5.33
C GLY A 130 -0.37 5.13 6.52
N THR A 131 -1.08 4.12 6.97
CA THR A 131 -2.01 4.21 8.09
C THR A 131 -1.46 3.52 9.32
N VAL A 132 -1.85 3.96 10.50
CA VAL A 132 -1.51 3.32 11.78
C VAL A 132 -2.72 3.31 12.71
N TYR A 133 -2.77 2.31 13.57
CA TYR A 133 -3.68 2.36 14.71
C TYR A 133 -3.02 3.09 15.87
N LEU A 134 -3.64 4.18 16.33
CA LEU A 134 -3.31 4.84 17.59
C LEU A 134 -4.26 4.35 18.67
N TYR A 135 -3.69 3.83 19.76
CA TYR A 135 -4.43 3.46 20.96
C TYR A 135 -4.21 4.56 22.00
N ASP A 136 -5.28 5.29 22.30
CA ASP A 136 -5.29 6.33 23.33
C ASP A 136 -6.07 5.85 24.55
N PHE A 137 -5.42 5.85 25.69
CA PHE A 137 -5.99 5.44 26.99
C PHE A 137 -6.64 6.61 27.74
N ALA A 138 -6.46 7.84 27.26
CA ALA A 138 -7.17 9.01 27.75
C ALA A 138 -8.55 9.11 27.09
N VAL A 139 -9.51 8.32 27.53
CA VAL A 139 -10.85 8.13 26.91
C VAL A 139 -11.67 9.42 26.80
N GLU A 140 -11.28 10.50 27.49
CA GLU A 140 -12.05 11.74 27.53
C GLU A 140 -11.97 12.54 26.21
N ASN A 141 -10.92 12.37 25.43
CA ASN A 141 -10.70 13.14 24.22
C ASN A 141 -11.11 12.37 22.97
N LYS A 142 -12.29 12.68 22.43
CA LYS A 142 -12.71 12.15 21.14
C LYS A 142 -12.28 13.09 20.03
N TYR A 143 -11.34 12.65 19.20
CA TYR A 143 -10.92 13.37 18.02
C TYR A 143 -11.80 12.97 16.82
N PRO A 144 -12.56 13.92 16.22
CA PRO A 144 -13.37 13.61 15.04
C PRO A 144 -12.50 13.33 13.81
N VAL A 145 -13.11 12.68 12.82
CA VAL A 145 -12.49 12.45 11.51
C VAL A 145 -12.01 13.77 10.89
N GLY A 146 -10.81 13.76 10.32
CA GLY A 146 -10.17 14.95 9.74
C GLY A 146 -9.34 15.76 10.73
N THR A 147 -9.34 15.42 12.03
CA THR A 147 -8.49 16.10 13.01
C THR A 147 -7.02 15.73 12.78
N ALA A 148 -6.16 16.75 12.75
CA ALA A 148 -4.72 16.55 12.76
C ALA A 148 -4.26 16.22 14.18
N LEU A 149 -3.51 15.13 14.32
CA LEU A 149 -2.99 14.64 15.60
C LEU A 149 -1.47 14.48 15.53
N GLU A 150 -0.85 14.77 16.66
CA GLU A 150 0.55 14.42 16.95
C GLU A 150 0.56 13.42 18.11
N ALA A 151 1.12 12.26 17.88
CA ALA A 151 1.22 11.20 18.88
C ALA A 151 2.67 10.81 19.10
N GLU A 152 3.17 10.96 20.32
CA GLU A 152 4.49 10.49 20.70
C GLU A 152 4.44 9.01 21.10
N GLY A 153 5.32 8.21 20.53
CA GLY A 153 5.38 6.80 20.85
C GLY A 153 6.33 6.01 19.97
N LYS A 154 6.24 4.69 20.12
CA LYS A 154 6.99 3.74 19.31
C LYS A 154 6.03 3.00 18.38
N LEU A 155 6.35 3.01 17.07
CA LEU A 155 5.58 2.24 16.09
C LEU A 155 5.89 0.74 16.27
N ARG A 156 4.90 -0.01 16.70
CA ARG A 156 5.00 -1.46 16.91
C ARG A 156 4.35 -2.20 15.73
N PRO A 157 4.93 -3.32 15.29
CA PRO A 157 4.31 -4.13 14.26
C PRO A 157 2.96 -4.68 14.74
N LEU A 158 2.07 -4.95 13.81
CA LEU A 158 0.84 -5.67 14.09
C LEU A 158 1.18 -7.13 14.45
N ARG A 159 0.55 -7.63 15.51
CA ARG A 159 0.63 -9.06 15.81
C ARG A 159 -0.31 -9.81 14.88
N LEU A 160 0.28 -10.52 13.94
CA LEU A 160 -0.44 -11.35 12.99
C LEU A 160 -0.61 -12.75 13.62
N TYR A 161 -1.84 -13.07 14.00
CA TYR A 161 -2.17 -14.44 14.39
C TYR A 161 -2.48 -15.24 13.14
N LYS A 162 -1.56 -16.10 12.72
CA LYS A 162 -1.79 -17.05 11.63
C LYS A 162 -2.70 -18.18 12.13
N ASN A 163 -4.00 -17.98 12.04
CA ASN A 163 -4.97 -19.04 12.32
C ASN A 163 -5.24 -19.80 11.02
N PRO A 164 -4.98 -21.10 10.95
CA PRO A 164 -5.31 -21.91 9.78
C PRO A 164 -6.80 -21.77 9.43
N GLY A 165 -7.12 -21.50 8.17
CA GLY A 165 -8.50 -21.39 7.67
C GLY A 165 -9.20 -20.06 7.90
N LYS A 166 -8.54 -19.03 8.42
CA LYS A 166 -9.04 -17.64 8.50
C LYS A 166 -8.43 -16.74 7.44
N ILE A 167 -9.09 -15.60 7.23
CA ILE A 167 -8.64 -14.54 6.32
C ILE A 167 -7.18 -14.20 6.61
N ASP A 168 -6.37 -14.12 5.57
CA ASP A 168 -5.00 -13.65 5.65
C ASP A 168 -5.00 -12.15 6.02
N LEU A 169 -4.82 -11.90 7.31
CA LEU A 169 -4.80 -10.55 7.86
C LEU A 169 -3.59 -9.75 7.36
N GLU A 170 -2.50 -10.45 7.01
CA GLU A 170 -1.28 -9.83 6.48
C GLU A 170 -1.58 -9.14 5.16
N LYS A 171 -2.14 -9.85 4.19
CA LYS A 171 -2.55 -9.27 2.90
C LYS A 171 -3.59 -8.16 3.05
N ARG A 172 -4.51 -8.29 4.00
CA ARG A 172 -5.51 -7.24 4.27
C ARG A 172 -4.86 -5.96 4.82
N TYR A 173 -3.87 -6.09 5.69
CA TYR A 173 -3.16 -4.93 6.26
C TYR A 173 -2.22 -4.30 5.23
N GLU A 174 -1.55 -5.10 4.41
CA GLU A 174 -0.74 -4.62 3.29
C GLU A 174 -1.59 -3.84 2.28
N SER A 175 -2.75 -4.37 1.88
CA SER A 175 -3.66 -3.68 0.96
C SER A 175 -4.24 -2.38 1.52
N GLY A 176 -4.37 -2.26 2.85
CA GLY A 176 -4.77 -1.04 3.56
C GLY A 176 -3.62 -0.10 3.88
N HIS A 177 -2.38 -0.41 3.45
CA HIS A 177 -1.15 0.33 3.80
C HIS A 177 -0.99 0.56 5.31
N LEU A 178 -1.40 -0.43 6.11
CA LEU A 178 -1.36 -0.36 7.56
C LEU A 178 0.03 -0.75 8.08
N LEU A 179 0.77 0.22 8.58
CA LEU A 179 2.15 0.08 9.03
C LEU A 179 2.28 -0.60 10.40
N GLY A 180 1.31 -0.37 11.29
CA GLY A 180 1.41 -0.90 12.64
C GLY A 180 0.49 -0.20 13.63
N ARG A 181 0.93 -0.17 14.89
CA ARG A 181 0.20 0.44 16.00
C ARG A 181 1.12 1.27 16.87
N ILE A 182 0.57 2.37 17.37
CA ILE A 182 1.20 3.27 18.33
C ILE A 182 0.34 3.27 19.59
N TYR A 183 0.97 3.22 20.74
CA TYR A 183 0.33 3.46 22.01
C TYR A 183 0.71 4.85 22.48
N SER A 184 -0.29 5.72 22.67
CA SER A 184 -0.06 7.07 23.19
C SER A 184 0.55 6.97 24.57
N LYS A 185 1.66 7.66 24.80
CA LYS A 185 2.08 8.02 26.14
C LYS A 185 1.15 9.17 26.56
N GLU A 186 0.74 9.21 27.82
CA GLU A 186 -0.26 10.07 28.48
C GLU A 186 -0.20 11.59 28.16
N ASN A 187 0.68 12.03 27.25
CA ASN A 187 0.96 13.44 26.91
C ASN A 187 0.72 13.80 25.42
N SER A 188 -0.12 13.07 24.68
CA SER A 188 -0.49 13.49 23.33
C SER A 188 -1.45 14.69 23.40
N ARG A 189 -0.96 15.88 23.07
CA ARG A 189 -1.74 17.11 22.84
C ARG A 189 -2.01 17.31 21.35
#